data_a3592a298603f6d0b79dc7a62f33a9d7
#
_entry.id   a3592a298603f6d0b79dc7a62f33a9d7
#
_cell.length_a   1.000
_cell.length_b   1.000
_cell.length_c   1.000
_cell.angle_alpha   90.00
_cell.angle_beta   90.00
_cell.angle_gamma   90.00
#
_symmetry.space_group_name_H-M   'P 1'
#
loop_
_entity.id
_entity.type
_entity.pdbx_description
1 polymer ?
#
loop_
_entity_poly.entity_id
_entity_poly.type
_entity_poly.pdbx_seq_one_letter_code
_entity_poly.pdbx_strand_id
1 'polypeptide(L)'
;MKKVGYIAVFMAVIMVFASCFGNKTSNQVAETDSVAMEEEVLPDSTVYGVCGEGTSMHSLELVTDGGDTLTYEVMDEGSEENLVVGGLLAGDRLAVVGYVNGEKEHIASKVINLTTLQGKWMSIDKNFEIQEGGVVKSNIKAETNPWASWKIYNGQLLLNKDTFLIDELGADSLYLENKQGIFAFKRQK
;
A
#
# COMPACT_ATOMS: atom_id res chain seq x y z
N MET A 1 -68.86 -2.60 4.69
CA MET A 1 -69.10 -2.02 6.02
C MET A 1 -67.94 -1.09 6.28
N LYS A 2 -68.14 0.23 6.10
CA LYS A 2 -68.23 1.26 7.12
C LYS A 2 -66.99 1.24 8.07
N LYS A 3 -66.20 2.28 8.31
CA LYS A 3 -66.36 3.75 8.44
C LYS A 3 -64.96 4.40 8.41
N VAL A 4 -64.69 5.51 7.76
CA VAL A 4 -64.74 6.90 8.23
C VAL A 4 -63.78 7.11 9.45
N GLY A 5 -62.70 7.81 9.37
CA GLY A 5 -62.39 9.21 9.10
C GLY A 5 -61.83 9.79 10.41
N TYR A 6 -60.77 10.59 10.34
CA TYR A 6 -60.69 11.83 11.10
C TYR A 6 -59.48 12.67 10.64
N ILE A 7 -59.82 13.80 10.11
CA ILE A 7 -59.01 14.98 9.85
C ILE A 7 -58.74 15.67 11.19
N ALA A 8 -57.52 16.08 11.42
CA ALA A 8 -57.24 17.15 12.38
C ALA A 8 -56.09 18.06 11.86
N VAL A 9 -56.50 19.21 11.45
CA VAL A 9 -55.81 20.46 11.15
C VAL A 9 -55.25 21.05 12.43
N PHE A 10 -53.99 21.51 12.47
CA PHE A 10 -53.51 22.55 13.37
C PHE A 10 -52.35 23.24 12.69
N MET A 11 -52.61 24.33 12.06
CA MET A 11 -52.53 25.74 12.42
C MET A 11 -51.09 26.26 12.63
N ALA A 12 -50.77 27.14 11.74
CA ALA A 12 -49.60 28.00 11.62
C ALA A 12 -49.30 28.84 12.90
N VAL A 13 -48.03 29.03 13.16
CA VAL A 13 -47.56 30.23 13.85
C VAL A 13 -46.37 30.81 13.08
N ILE A 14 -46.69 31.92 12.39
CA ILE A 14 -45.74 32.84 11.77
C ILE A 14 -45.26 33.76 12.90
N MET A 15 -43.95 33.80 13.18
CA MET A 15 -43.35 34.94 13.87
C MET A 15 -42.33 35.62 12.96
N VAL A 16 -42.73 36.74 12.46
CA VAL A 16 -41.94 37.74 11.78
C VAL A 16 -41.21 38.55 12.83
N PHE A 17 -39.91 38.56 12.85
CA PHE A 17 -39.13 39.64 13.43
C PHE A 17 -38.31 40.31 12.31
N ALA A 18 -38.87 41.44 11.89
CA ALA A 18 -38.11 42.43 11.16
C ALA A 18 -37.35 43.30 12.16
N SER A 19 -36.07 43.44 12.03
CA SER A 19 -35.36 44.57 12.58
C SER A 19 -34.14 44.91 11.73
N CYS A 20 -34.13 46.14 11.39
CA CYS A 20 -33.39 46.96 10.48
C CYS A 20 -31.88 47.08 10.65
N PHE A 21 -31.23 47.29 9.53
CA PHE A 21 -30.29 48.37 9.21
C PHE A 21 -28.87 48.31 9.78
N GLY A 22 -27.92 48.08 8.88
CA GLY A 22 -26.50 48.32 9.14
C GLY A 22 -25.63 47.88 7.96
N ASN A 23 -25.46 48.78 7.01
CA ASN A 23 -24.60 48.64 5.84
C ASN A 23 -23.13 48.54 6.25
N LYS A 24 -22.47 47.40 6.01
CA LYS A 24 -21.01 47.32 5.84
C LYS A 24 -20.66 46.14 4.93
N THR A 25 -20.18 46.51 3.77
CA THR A 25 -19.49 45.66 2.80
C THR A 25 -18.34 44.90 3.47
N SER A 26 -18.43 43.61 3.56
CA SER A 26 -17.27 42.74 3.78
C SER A 26 -17.43 41.49 2.94
N ASN A 27 -16.45 41.26 2.08
CA ASN A 27 -16.29 40.07 1.25
C ASN A 27 -16.42 38.81 2.11
N GLN A 28 -17.49 38.05 1.90
CA GLN A 28 -17.52 36.66 2.34
C GLN A 28 -16.77 35.84 1.32
N VAL A 29 -15.56 35.46 1.71
CA VAL A 29 -14.86 34.31 1.13
C VAL A 29 -15.68 33.10 1.54
N ALA A 30 -16.22 32.40 0.55
CA ALA A 30 -16.82 31.08 0.77
C ALA A 30 -15.70 30.13 1.28
N GLU A 31 -15.74 29.81 2.55
CA GLU A 31 -15.00 28.68 3.07
C GLU A 31 -15.61 27.43 2.44
N THR A 32 -14.90 26.90 1.45
CA THR A 32 -15.12 25.56 0.97
C THR A 32 -14.60 24.63 2.05
N ASP A 33 -15.50 24.05 2.82
CA ASP A 33 -15.21 22.91 3.68
C ASP A 33 -14.65 21.79 2.78
N SER A 34 -13.36 21.76 2.64
CA SER A 34 -12.65 20.59 2.14
C SER A 34 -12.71 19.55 3.25
N VAL A 35 -13.70 18.67 3.17
CA VAL A 35 -13.71 17.41 3.91
C VAL A 35 -12.45 16.66 3.46
N ALA A 36 -11.40 16.74 4.26
CA ALA A 36 -10.27 15.86 4.15
C ALA A 36 -10.83 14.44 4.40
N MET A 37 -10.96 13.65 3.35
CA MET A 37 -11.13 12.21 3.51
C MET A 37 -9.88 11.72 4.25
N GLU A 38 -10.02 11.39 5.52
CA GLU A 38 -9.06 10.55 6.21
C GLU A 38 -8.97 9.25 5.40
N GLU A 39 -7.85 9.03 4.73
CA GLU A 39 -7.52 7.75 4.12
C GLU A 39 -7.51 6.73 5.26
N GLU A 40 -8.49 5.85 5.28
CA GLU A 40 -8.58 4.75 6.24
C GLU A 40 -7.35 3.86 6.03
N VAL A 41 -6.39 3.95 6.95
CA VAL A 41 -5.15 3.16 6.88
C VAL A 41 -5.53 1.71 7.19
N LEU A 42 -5.63 0.88 6.16
CA LEU A 42 -5.86 -0.55 6.31
C LEU A 42 -4.74 -1.19 7.14
N PRO A 43 -5.04 -2.15 8.02
CA PRO A 43 -4.00 -2.85 8.77
C PRO A 43 -3.02 -3.57 7.84
N ASP A 44 -1.78 -3.71 8.27
CA ASP A 44 -0.76 -4.45 7.53
C ASP A 44 -1.08 -5.95 7.55
N SER A 45 -1.30 -6.52 6.37
CA SER A 45 -1.59 -7.94 6.16
C SER A 45 -0.39 -8.73 5.63
N THR A 46 0.79 -8.11 5.60
CA THR A 46 2.00 -8.72 5.08
C THR A 46 2.48 -9.87 5.98
N VAL A 47 2.60 -11.06 5.41
CA VAL A 47 3.17 -12.24 6.07
C VAL A 47 4.62 -12.43 5.62
N TYR A 48 5.52 -12.55 6.59
CA TYR A 48 6.94 -12.77 6.34
C TYR A 48 7.32 -14.23 6.58
N GLY A 49 8.25 -14.74 5.77
CA GLY A 49 8.72 -16.11 5.91
C GLY A 49 9.85 -16.44 4.94
N VAL A 50 10.17 -17.71 4.87
CA VAL A 50 11.18 -18.29 3.98
C VAL A 50 10.49 -19.16 2.95
N CYS A 51 10.91 -19.06 1.69
CA CYS A 51 10.45 -19.90 0.59
C CYS A 51 10.84 -21.36 0.87
N GLY A 52 9.87 -22.25 0.97
CA GLY A 52 10.07 -23.66 1.21
C GLY A 52 10.43 -24.44 -0.05
N GLU A 53 10.94 -25.67 0.17
CA GLU A 53 11.34 -26.56 -0.93
C GLU A 53 10.13 -27.13 -1.71
N GLY A 54 8.93 -27.10 -1.12
CA GLY A 54 7.68 -27.50 -1.78
C GLY A 54 7.14 -26.48 -2.79
N THR A 55 7.82 -25.34 -2.97
CA THR A 55 7.44 -24.31 -3.93
C THR A 55 7.55 -24.81 -5.37
N SER A 56 6.53 -24.51 -6.17
CA SER A 56 6.43 -24.91 -7.58
C SER A 56 5.96 -23.73 -8.44
N MET A 57 5.69 -23.99 -9.73
CA MET A 57 5.30 -22.94 -10.68
C MET A 57 4.01 -22.17 -10.26
N HIS A 58 3.05 -22.88 -9.66
CA HIS A 58 1.74 -22.32 -9.29
C HIS A 58 1.47 -22.33 -7.79
N SER A 59 2.45 -22.72 -6.99
CA SER A 59 2.28 -22.89 -5.54
C SER A 59 3.52 -22.44 -4.80
N LEU A 60 3.35 -21.55 -3.84
CA LEU A 60 4.38 -21.08 -2.92
C LEU A 60 4.19 -21.75 -1.57
N GLU A 61 5.18 -22.53 -1.14
CA GLU A 61 5.31 -22.95 0.26
C GLU A 61 6.05 -21.85 1.03
N LEU A 62 5.40 -21.27 2.03
CA LEU A 62 5.97 -20.25 2.90
C LEU A 62 6.11 -20.79 4.33
N VAL A 63 7.33 -20.93 4.81
CA VAL A 63 7.61 -21.16 6.22
C VAL A 63 7.63 -19.82 6.92
N THR A 64 6.58 -19.49 7.64
CA THR A 64 6.38 -18.17 8.26
C THR A 64 7.33 -17.95 9.43
N ASP A 65 7.53 -16.69 9.82
CA ASP A 65 8.29 -16.32 11.02
C ASP A 65 7.66 -16.83 12.31
N GLY A 66 6.35 -17.11 12.29
CA GLY A 66 5.64 -17.75 13.38
C GLY A 66 5.89 -19.24 13.52
N GLY A 67 6.57 -19.86 12.54
CA GLY A 67 6.87 -21.30 12.49
C GLY A 67 5.82 -22.15 11.79
N ASP A 68 4.74 -21.54 11.28
CA ASP A 68 3.73 -22.24 10.49
C ASP A 68 4.18 -22.37 9.04
N THR A 69 3.73 -23.44 8.37
CA THR A 69 3.92 -23.60 6.94
C THR A 69 2.59 -23.35 6.23
N LEU A 70 2.56 -22.35 5.37
CA LEU A 70 1.41 -21.96 4.55
C LEU A 70 1.71 -22.27 3.09
N THR A 71 0.71 -22.81 2.39
CA THR A 71 0.77 -22.97 0.94
C THR A 71 -0.14 -21.96 0.29
N TYR A 72 0.43 -21.09 -0.56
CA TYR A 72 -0.31 -20.12 -1.34
C TYR A 72 -0.41 -20.57 -2.80
N GLU A 73 -1.57 -20.42 -3.39
CA GLU A 73 -1.68 -20.46 -4.84
C GLU A 73 -1.14 -19.15 -5.42
N VAL A 74 -0.27 -19.32 -6.44
CA VAL A 74 0.36 -18.23 -7.18
C VAL A 74 -0.12 -18.36 -8.61
N MET A 75 -1.26 -17.74 -8.90
CA MET A 75 -1.83 -17.74 -10.26
C MET A 75 -1.83 -16.31 -10.81
N ASP A 76 -1.12 -16.14 -11.91
CA ASP A 76 -1.09 -14.90 -12.68
C ASP A 76 -2.23 -14.94 -13.72
N GLU A 77 -3.49 -14.83 -13.24
CA GLU A 77 -4.66 -14.78 -14.12
C GLU A 77 -4.85 -13.38 -14.69
N GLY A 78 -3.89 -12.94 -15.53
CA GLY A 78 -4.10 -11.75 -16.38
C GLY A 78 -4.12 -10.41 -15.64
N SER A 79 -3.49 -10.32 -14.46
CA SER A 79 -3.24 -9.03 -13.83
C SER A 79 -2.14 -8.29 -14.60
N GLU A 80 -2.33 -7.00 -14.84
CA GLU A 80 -1.30 -6.13 -15.45
C GLU A 80 -0.08 -5.97 -14.53
N GLU A 81 -0.19 -6.33 -13.25
CA GLU A 81 0.87 -6.25 -12.25
C GLU A 81 1.52 -7.61 -12.02
N ASN A 82 2.85 -7.61 -11.97
CA ASN A 82 3.62 -8.81 -11.62
C ASN A 82 3.30 -9.27 -10.19
N LEU A 83 2.62 -10.40 -10.07
CA LEU A 83 2.26 -11.00 -8.78
C LEU A 83 3.50 -11.33 -7.95
N VAL A 84 4.54 -11.89 -8.59
CA VAL A 84 5.81 -12.25 -7.97
C VAL A 84 6.91 -11.35 -8.50
N VAL A 85 7.58 -10.62 -7.61
CA VAL A 85 8.74 -9.82 -7.95
C VAL A 85 10.00 -10.32 -7.23
N GLY A 86 11.08 -10.48 -7.97
CA GLY A 86 12.36 -10.99 -7.46
C GLY A 86 12.54 -12.50 -7.55
N GLY A 87 11.54 -13.21 -8.09
CA GLY A 87 11.57 -14.67 -8.26
C GLY A 87 11.29 -15.43 -6.95
N LEU A 88 11.17 -16.77 -7.08
CA LEU A 88 10.96 -17.69 -5.97
C LEU A 88 12.09 -18.75 -6.00
N LEU A 89 12.93 -18.73 -5.00
CA LEU A 89 13.96 -19.75 -4.81
C LEU A 89 13.88 -20.25 -3.36
N ALA A 90 13.92 -21.57 -3.17
CA ALA A 90 13.93 -22.17 -1.84
C ALA A 90 15.05 -21.58 -0.98
N GLY A 91 14.72 -21.18 0.23
CA GLY A 91 15.62 -20.49 1.15
C GLY A 91 15.58 -18.96 1.09
N ASP A 92 14.96 -18.37 0.07
CA ASP A 92 14.81 -16.93 -0.02
C ASP A 92 13.83 -16.38 1.01
N ARG A 93 14.12 -15.20 1.51
CA ARG A 93 13.26 -14.43 2.39
C ARG A 93 12.17 -13.72 1.59
N LEU A 94 10.91 -13.90 1.97
CA LEU A 94 9.76 -13.38 1.25
C LEU A 94 8.87 -12.52 2.13
N ALA A 95 8.17 -11.56 1.50
CA ALA A 95 7.02 -10.87 2.04
C ALA A 95 5.82 -11.19 1.14
N VAL A 96 4.76 -11.73 1.72
CA VAL A 96 3.57 -12.19 1.01
C VAL A 96 2.34 -11.45 1.51
N VAL A 97 1.55 -10.94 0.59
CA VAL A 97 0.19 -10.48 0.83
C VAL A 97 -0.75 -11.42 0.12
N GLY A 98 -1.80 -11.83 0.80
CA GLY A 98 -2.77 -12.76 0.24
C GLY A 98 -4.06 -12.78 1.04
N TYR A 99 -4.99 -13.61 0.59
CA TYR A 99 -6.28 -13.81 1.22
C TYR A 99 -6.68 -15.28 1.18
N VAL A 100 -7.68 -15.63 1.98
CA VAL A 100 -8.28 -16.97 1.95
C VAL A 100 -9.55 -16.90 1.12
N ASN A 101 -9.64 -17.74 0.10
CA ASN A 101 -10.80 -17.83 -0.79
C ASN A 101 -11.97 -18.60 -0.13
N GLY A 102 -13.10 -18.71 -0.85
CA GLY A 102 -14.28 -19.45 -0.37
C GLY A 102 -14.07 -20.96 -0.16
N GLU A 103 -13.03 -21.53 -0.77
CA GLU A 103 -12.65 -22.94 -0.67
C GLU A 103 -11.61 -23.18 0.45
N LYS A 104 -11.28 -22.13 1.20
CA LYS A 104 -10.29 -22.10 2.29
C LYS A 104 -8.85 -22.27 1.82
N GLU A 105 -8.56 -21.90 0.59
CA GLU A 105 -7.22 -21.89 0.04
C GLU A 105 -6.61 -20.50 0.21
N HIS A 106 -5.32 -20.45 0.49
CA HIS A 106 -4.56 -19.19 0.53
C HIS A 106 -4.18 -18.80 -0.90
N ILE A 107 -4.59 -17.61 -1.31
CA ILE A 107 -4.27 -17.04 -2.61
C ILE A 107 -3.29 -15.88 -2.39
N ALA A 108 -2.14 -15.93 -3.05
CA ALA A 108 -1.21 -14.81 -3.03
C ALA A 108 -1.73 -13.68 -3.93
N SER A 109 -1.73 -12.46 -3.45
CA SER A 109 -2.02 -11.25 -4.24
C SER A 109 -0.76 -10.43 -4.56
N LYS A 110 0.30 -10.58 -3.76
CA LYS A 110 1.63 -10.03 -4.04
C LYS A 110 2.69 -10.83 -3.29
N VAL A 111 3.78 -11.16 -3.98
CA VAL A 111 4.96 -11.81 -3.38
C VAL A 111 6.20 -10.99 -3.74
N ILE A 112 6.95 -10.59 -2.73
CA ILE A 112 8.18 -9.81 -2.88
C ILE A 112 9.34 -10.61 -2.30
N ASN A 113 10.34 -10.89 -3.13
CA ASN A 113 11.56 -11.54 -2.70
C ASN A 113 12.49 -10.53 -2.02
N LEU A 114 12.60 -10.62 -0.69
CA LEU A 114 13.42 -9.72 0.11
C LEU A 114 14.91 -10.01 -0.03
N THR A 115 15.29 -11.27 -0.29
CA THR A 115 16.67 -11.64 -0.59
C THR A 115 17.16 -10.94 -1.86
N THR A 116 16.31 -10.90 -2.89
CA THR A 116 16.60 -10.18 -4.13
C THR A 116 16.51 -8.67 -3.95
N LEU A 117 15.61 -8.16 -3.11
CA LEU A 117 15.45 -6.72 -2.87
C LEU A 117 16.66 -6.11 -2.12
N GLN A 118 17.22 -6.85 -1.17
CA GLN A 118 18.37 -6.41 -0.41
C GLN A 118 19.63 -6.28 -1.27
N GLY A 119 20.44 -5.28 -0.96
CA GLY A 119 21.71 -4.99 -1.62
C GLY A 119 21.87 -3.54 -2.03
N LYS A 120 22.89 -3.27 -2.84
CA LYS A 120 23.25 -1.93 -3.26
C LYS A 120 22.59 -1.58 -4.58
N TRP A 121 21.91 -0.46 -4.60
CA TRP A 121 21.17 0.05 -5.75
C TRP A 121 21.66 1.45 -6.11
N MET A 122 21.77 1.71 -7.40
CA MET A 122 22.21 3.01 -7.90
C MET A 122 21.43 3.48 -9.12
N SER A 123 21.20 4.78 -9.18
CA SER A 123 20.74 5.53 -10.35
C SER A 123 21.63 6.75 -10.55
N ILE A 124 21.22 7.67 -11.42
CA ILE A 124 21.94 8.95 -11.64
C ILE A 124 21.92 9.78 -10.33
N ASP A 125 20.80 9.79 -9.62
CA ASP A 125 20.56 10.70 -8.50
C ASP A 125 20.61 10.00 -7.11
N LYS A 126 20.61 8.67 -7.08
CA LYS A 126 20.53 7.87 -5.86
C LYS A 126 21.56 6.76 -5.86
N ASN A 127 22.19 6.56 -4.71
CA ASN A 127 23.03 5.41 -4.43
C ASN A 127 22.79 4.99 -2.98
N PHE A 128 22.20 3.83 -2.79
CA PHE A 128 21.78 3.36 -1.48
C PHE A 128 21.90 1.85 -1.37
N GLU A 129 21.88 1.35 -0.14
CA GLU A 129 21.90 -0.06 0.19
C GLU A 129 20.69 -0.39 1.05
N ILE A 130 19.86 -1.34 0.60
CA ILE A 130 18.78 -1.93 1.38
C ILE A 130 19.40 -3.06 2.19
N GLN A 131 19.39 -2.94 3.52
CA GLN A 131 19.97 -3.91 4.45
C GLN A 131 18.87 -4.65 5.19
N GLU A 132 19.21 -5.82 5.72
CA GLU A 132 18.36 -6.56 6.62
C GLU A 132 17.96 -5.70 7.84
N GLY A 133 16.79 -6.01 8.45
CA GLY A 133 16.32 -5.30 9.64
C GLY A 133 15.69 -3.93 9.35
N GLY A 134 15.31 -3.64 8.11
CA GLY A 134 14.57 -2.41 7.79
C GLY A 134 15.45 -1.17 7.65
N VAL A 135 16.75 -1.32 7.48
CA VAL A 135 17.70 -0.21 7.35
C VAL A 135 18.02 0.09 5.89
N VAL A 136 18.03 1.36 5.53
CA VAL A 136 18.59 1.85 4.25
C VAL A 136 19.80 2.73 4.54
N LYS A 137 20.88 2.49 3.83
CA LYS A 137 22.11 3.27 3.96
C LYS A 137 22.37 4.05 2.67
N SER A 138 22.34 5.37 2.73
CA SER A 138 22.76 6.19 1.60
C SER A 138 24.29 6.16 1.46
N ASN A 139 24.77 6.02 0.23
CA ASN A 139 26.18 6.07 -0.13
C ASN A 139 26.61 7.46 -0.66
N ILE A 140 25.67 8.43 -0.71
CA ILE A 140 25.92 9.80 -1.15
C ILE A 140 26.17 10.68 0.08
N LYS A 141 27.39 11.23 0.21
CA LYS A 141 27.83 11.99 1.41
C LYS A 141 27.05 13.27 1.69
N ALA A 142 26.45 13.89 0.68
CA ALA A 142 25.76 15.18 0.79
C ALA A 142 24.29 15.11 0.33
N GLU A 143 23.66 13.96 0.51
CA GLU A 143 22.24 13.82 0.19
C GLU A 143 21.37 14.56 1.21
N THR A 144 20.47 15.44 0.73
CA THR A 144 19.66 16.29 1.60
C THR A 144 18.59 15.52 2.36
N ASN A 145 18.00 14.50 1.73
CA ASN A 145 16.95 13.65 2.30
C ASN A 145 17.25 12.17 1.98
N PRO A 146 18.22 11.55 2.70
CA PRO A 146 18.53 10.15 2.46
C PRO A 146 17.40 9.25 2.97
N TRP A 147 17.15 8.17 2.26
CA TRP A 147 16.37 7.08 2.82
C TRP A 147 17.19 6.40 3.92
N ALA A 148 16.57 6.17 5.07
CA ALA A 148 17.21 5.60 6.25
C ALA A 148 16.55 4.29 6.73
N SER A 149 15.29 4.08 6.35
CA SER A 149 14.52 2.91 6.72
C SER A 149 13.66 2.39 5.57
N TRP A 150 13.36 1.09 5.62
CA TRP A 150 12.44 0.46 4.69
C TRP A 150 11.57 -0.57 5.40
N LYS A 151 10.42 -0.84 4.81
CA LYS A 151 9.54 -1.97 5.14
C LYS A 151 8.65 -2.29 3.97
N ILE A 152 8.12 -3.51 3.96
CA ILE A 152 6.98 -3.84 3.11
C ILE A 152 5.70 -3.61 3.92
N TYR A 153 4.70 -3.02 3.28
CA TYR A 153 3.40 -2.75 3.86
C TYR A 153 2.33 -3.00 2.82
N ASN A 154 1.51 -4.03 3.02
CA ASN A 154 0.48 -4.45 2.07
C ASN A 154 1.00 -4.56 0.62
N GLY A 155 2.16 -5.19 0.44
CA GLY A 155 2.76 -5.42 -0.88
C GLY A 155 3.47 -4.21 -1.51
N GLN A 156 3.58 -3.09 -0.80
CA GLN A 156 4.29 -1.89 -1.23
C GLN A 156 5.59 -1.71 -0.45
N LEU A 157 6.60 -1.14 -1.10
CA LEU A 157 7.86 -0.76 -0.46
C LEU A 157 7.74 0.65 0.10
N LEU A 158 7.89 0.79 1.41
CA LEU A 158 8.04 2.08 2.07
C LEU A 158 9.52 2.37 2.27
N LEU A 159 9.97 3.54 1.78
CA LEU A 159 11.30 4.10 2.03
C LEU A 159 11.12 5.38 2.84
N ASN A 160 11.42 5.36 4.13
CA ASN A 160 11.00 6.37 5.12
C ASN A 160 9.47 6.52 5.15
N LYS A 161 8.96 7.60 4.52
CA LYS A 161 7.52 7.93 4.39
C LYS A 161 7.02 7.78 2.95
N ASP A 162 7.92 7.57 2.01
CA ASP A 162 7.59 7.46 0.61
C ASP A 162 7.17 6.03 0.29
N THR A 163 6.02 5.88 -0.35
CA THR A 163 5.45 4.58 -0.73
C THR A 163 5.68 4.33 -2.21
N PHE A 164 6.15 3.14 -2.54
CA PHE A 164 6.44 2.71 -3.91
C PHE A 164 5.80 1.36 -4.20
N LEU A 165 5.28 1.20 -5.40
CA LEU A 165 5.08 -0.10 -6.02
C LEU A 165 6.42 -0.61 -6.53
N ILE A 166 6.69 -1.90 -6.38
CA ILE A 166 7.82 -2.56 -7.03
C ILE A 166 7.27 -3.10 -8.34
N ASP A 167 7.54 -2.37 -9.43
CA ASP A 167 7.12 -2.75 -10.77
C ASP A 167 7.96 -3.92 -11.29
N GLU A 168 9.28 -3.84 -11.15
CA GLU A 168 10.22 -4.90 -11.51
C GLU A 168 11.29 -5.06 -10.44
N LEU A 169 11.62 -6.30 -10.12
CA LEU A 169 12.74 -6.67 -9.27
C LEU A 169 13.45 -7.87 -9.90
N GLY A 170 14.66 -7.65 -10.36
CA GLY A 170 15.53 -8.69 -10.91
C GLY A 170 16.89 -8.77 -10.20
N ALA A 171 17.75 -9.63 -10.70
CA ALA A 171 19.10 -9.80 -10.16
C ALA A 171 19.91 -8.49 -10.24
N ASP A 172 19.73 -7.70 -11.31
CA ASP A 172 20.49 -6.48 -11.59
C ASP A 172 19.63 -5.23 -11.78
N SER A 173 18.30 -5.33 -11.69
CA SER A 173 17.34 -4.24 -11.93
C SER A 173 16.33 -4.12 -10.81
N LEU A 174 15.96 -2.88 -10.47
CA LEU A 174 14.88 -2.53 -9.56
C LEU A 174 14.15 -1.32 -10.15
N TYR A 175 12.84 -1.47 -10.41
CA TYR A 175 11.98 -0.38 -10.84
C TYR A 175 10.95 -0.12 -9.75
N LEU A 176 10.92 1.12 -9.29
CA LEU A 176 10.00 1.59 -8.25
C LEU A 176 9.08 2.64 -8.87
N GLU A 177 7.79 2.51 -8.64
CA GLU A 177 6.80 3.46 -9.13
C GLU A 177 6.07 4.15 -7.97
N ASN A 178 5.84 5.45 -8.11
CA ASN A 178 4.96 6.22 -7.25
C ASN A 178 4.23 7.32 -8.06
N LYS A 179 3.48 8.19 -7.39
CA LYS A 179 2.76 9.31 -8.03
C LYS A 179 3.65 10.28 -8.82
N GLN A 180 4.97 10.25 -8.62
CA GLN A 180 5.95 11.13 -9.28
C GLN A 180 6.53 10.49 -10.54
N GLY A 181 6.38 9.17 -10.72
CA GLY A 181 6.85 8.41 -11.87
C GLY A 181 7.57 7.13 -11.51
N ILE A 182 8.31 6.60 -12.50
CA ILE A 182 9.08 5.37 -12.38
C ILE A 182 10.55 5.71 -12.16
N PHE A 183 11.15 5.06 -11.16
CA PHE A 183 12.55 5.20 -10.76
C PHE A 183 13.29 3.90 -11.05
N ALA A 184 14.26 3.94 -11.95
CA ALA A 184 15.04 2.78 -12.33
C ALA A 184 16.39 2.76 -11.62
N PHE A 185 16.72 1.63 -11.02
CA PHE A 185 17.97 1.39 -10.32
C PHE A 185 18.68 0.17 -10.88
N LYS A 186 19.99 0.20 -10.90
CA LYS A 186 20.85 -0.95 -11.20
C LYS A 186 21.54 -1.43 -9.93
N ARG A 187 21.75 -2.74 -9.85
CA ARG A 187 22.52 -3.32 -8.77
C ARG A 187 23.99 -2.94 -8.89
N GLN A 188 24.57 -2.48 -7.80
CA GLN A 188 26.00 -2.21 -7.70
C GLN A 188 26.69 -3.48 -7.17
N LYS A 189 27.66 -3.98 -7.93
CA LYS A 189 28.50 -5.13 -7.54
C LYS A 189 29.57 -4.70 -6.56
#